data_5e2b8a0d727dcc8577f520b093d1fbe4
#
_entry.id   5e2b8a0d727dcc8577f520b093d1fbe4
#
_cell.length_a   1.000
_cell.length_b   1.000
_cell.length_c   1.000
_cell.angle_alpha   90.00
_cell.angle_beta   90.00
_cell.angle_gamma   90.00
#
_symmetry.space_group_name_H-M   'P 1'
#
loop_
_entity.id
_entity.type
_entity.pdbx_description
1 polymer ?
#
loop_
_entity_poly.entity_id
_entity_poly.type
_entity_poly.pdbx_seq_one_letter_code
_entity_poly.pdbx_strand_id
1 'polypeptide(L)'
;MRELHGVSIASAGVTFQMFNTAFLSGPVTTEAELKQRILQPIVHFDSRGQEWAYWVCEDWIDPQARKRSRRLFENHGLRLSTELPGMIADRILPPVKPLPHIDVQRVRSAATWDAFCEIGSVCFHVPLTWFREVFDNDAVWDRFVSFVGYADGEPVSTTSIVSGAGVIGVYNVATLPGSQRRGFGEAVMRKALAEIRKERGVERVILQSTPAGLKLYERMGFREVARVAVYSS
;
A
#
# COMPACT_ATOMS: atom_id res chain seq x y z
N MET A 1 -8.56 12.51 7.07
CA MET A 1 -7.30 12.96 6.43
C MET A 1 -7.13 14.45 6.71
N ARG A 2 -5.92 14.90 7.03
CA ARG A 2 -5.58 16.30 7.30
C ARG A 2 -4.42 16.72 6.39
N GLU A 3 -4.61 17.77 5.61
CA GLU A 3 -3.57 18.37 4.78
C GLU A 3 -2.88 19.49 5.56
N LEU A 4 -1.55 19.44 5.59
CA LEU A 4 -0.66 20.47 6.11
C LEU A 4 0.25 20.94 4.97
N HIS A 5 1.02 22.00 5.20
CA HIS A 5 1.92 22.49 4.15
C HIS A 5 2.98 21.45 3.77
N GLY A 6 2.74 20.74 2.67
CA GLY A 6 3.62 19.70 2.12
C GLY A 6 3.61 18.36 2.84
N VAL A 7 2.64 18.12 3.74
CA VAL A 7 2.44 16.84 4.44
C VAL A 7 0.95 16.52 4.52
N SER A 8 0.59 15.32 4.14
CA SER A 8 -0.75 14.78 4.33
C SER A 8 -0.74 13.79 5.49
N ILE A 9 -1.67 13.91 6.42
CA ILE A 9 -1.84 13.00 7.55
C ILE A 9 -3.12 12.21 7.37
N ALA A 10 -3.02 10.89 7.41
CA ALA A 10 -4.13 9.96 7.45
C ALA A 10 -4.03 9.13 8.74
N SER A 11 -5.04 9.21 9.59
CA SER A 11 -5.13 8.40 10.80
C SER A 11 -6.48 7.73 10.83
N ALA A 12 -6.47 6.42 10.99
CA ALA A 12 -7.67 5.62 11.21
C ALA A 12 -8.03 5.53 12.71
N GLY A 13 -7.15 5.98 13.59
CA GLY A 13 -7.35 5.91 15.03
C GLY A 13 -7.19 4.51 15.63
N VAL A 14 -6.69 3.57 14.83
CA VAL A 14 -6.50 2.17 15.22
C VAL A 14 -5.10 1.92 15.77
N THR A 15 -4.88 0.76 16.40
CA THR A 15 -3.60 0.40 17.02
C THR A 15 -2.49 0.17 16.00
N PHE A 16 -2.83 -0.29 14.80
CA PHE A 16 -1.84 -0.64 13.79
C PHE A 16 -1.24 0.59 13.10
N GLN A 17 0.05 0.83 13.32
CA GLN A 17 0.78 2.03 12.88
C GLN A 17 0.68 2.30 11.37
N MET A 18 0.57 1.27 10.52
CA MET A 18 0.49 1.43 9.06
C MET A 18 -0.77 2.14 8.58
N PHE A 19 -1.79 2.29 9.44
CA PHE A 19 -3.02 3.04 9.18
C PHE A 19 -3.07 4.39 9.92
N ASN A 20 -1.98 4.74 10.61
CA ASN A 20 -1.70 6.06 11.15
C ASN A 20 -0.47 6.61 10.43
N THR A 21 -0.68 7.30 9.35
CA THR A 21 0.41 7.62 8.42
C THR A 21 0.50 9.11 8.12
N ALA A 22 1.72 9.57 7.95
CA ALA A 22 2.01 10.82 7.27
C ALA A 22 2.62 10.53 5.89
N PHE A 23 2.35 11.38 4.95
CA PHE A 23 2.92 11.33 3.61
C PHE A 23 3.59 12.65 3.29
N LEU A 24 4.81 12.60 2.78
CA LEU A 24 5.37 13.77 2.11
C LEU A 24 4.51 14.04 0.85
N SER A 25 3.81 15.16 0.80
CA SER A 25 2.82 15.46 -0.25
C SER A 25 3.28 16.52 -1.26
N GLY A 26 4.57 16.87 -1.22
CA GLY A 26 5.15 17.82 -2.18
C GLY A 26 6.67 17.87 -2.10
N PRO A 27 7.33 18.44 -3.12
CA PRO A 27 8.79 18.55 -3.18
C PRO A 27 9.36 19.32 -1.99
N VAL A 28 10.56 18.95 -1.59
CA VAL A 28 11.37 19.58 -0.52
C VAL A 28 12.65 20.13 -1.14
N THR A 29 12.92 21.40 -0.93
CA THR A 29 14.07 22.09 -1.53
C THR A 29 15.24 22.28 -0.57
N THR A 30 14.99 22.28 0.74
CA THR A 30 16.01 22.53 1.76
C THR A 30 15.90 21.57 2.94
N GLU A 31 17.01 21.39 3.69
CA GLU A 31 17.03 20.63 4.94
C GLU A 31 16.12 21.27 6.02
N ALA A 32 16.07 22.61 6.08
CA ALA A 32 15.19 23.31 7.01
C ALA A 32 13.71 23.04 6.73
N GLU A 33 13.33 23.04 5.46
CA GLU A 33 11.98 22.68 5.04
C GLU A 33 11.64 21.22 5.38
N LEU A 34 12.56 20.28 5.10
CA LEU A 34 12.38 18.87 5.46
C LEU A 34 12.15 18.72 6.96
N LYS A 35 12.96 19.40 7.79
CA LYS A 35 12.81 19.40 9.25
C LYS A 35 11.42 19.89 9.68
N GLN A 36 10.91 20.95 9.10
CA GLN A 36 9.56 21.45 9.41
C GLN A 36 8.49 20.41 9.07
N ARG A 37 8.62 19.74 7.92
CA ARG A 37 7.67 18.71 7.50
C ARG A 37 7.75 17.43 8.33
N ILE A 38 8.90 17.11 8.91
CA ILE A 38 9.06 16.01 9.89
C ILE A 38 8.35 16.33 11.20
N LEU A 39 8.49 17.56 11.70
CA LEU A 39 7.94 17.95 12.99
C LEU A 39 6.40 18.03 13.01
N GLN A 40 5.78 18.36 11.90
CA GLN A 40 4.32 18.50 11.82
C GLN A 40 3.56 17.21 12.20
N PRO A 41 3.83 16.03 11.60
CA PRO A 41 3.15 14.80 11.98
C PRO A 41 3.57 14.29 13.36
N ILE A 42 4.81 14.53 13.82
CA ILE A 42 5.25 14.19 15.18
C ILE A 42 4.31 14.84 16.19
N VAL A 43 4.11 16.16 16.11
CA VAL A 43 3.20 16.88 17.02
C VAL A 43 1.77 16.32 16.93
N HIS A 44 1.34 15.94 15.74
CA HIS A 44 -0.01 15.38 15.56
C HIS A 44 -0.19 14.04 16.25
N PHE A 45 0.74 13.10 16.09
CA PHE A 45 0.62 11.74 16.61
C PHE A 45 1.03 11.63 18.08
N ASP A 46 2.08 12.34 18.52
CA ASP A 46 2.50 12.38 19.92
C ASP A 46 1.40 12.90 20.83
N SER A 47 0.67 13.94 20.40
CA SER A 47 -0.47 14.46 21.16
C SER A 47 -1.61 13.45 21.35
N ARG A 48 -1.60 12.33 20.62
CA ARG A 48 -2.59 11.26 20.65
C ARG A 48 -2.06 9.96 21.21
N GLY A 49 -0.75 9.88 21.50
CA GLY A 49 -0.09 8.64 21.92
C GLY A 49 -0.21 7.51 20.89
N GLN A 50 -0.19 7.86 19.60
CA GLN A 50 -0.36 6.90 18.50
C GLN A 50 0.98 6.55 17.87
N GLU A 51 1.24 5.26 17.68
CA GLU A 51 2.30 4.80 16.78
C GLU A 51 1.90 5.07 15.33
N TRP A 52 2.86 5.47 14.51
CA TRP A 52 2.60 5.90 13.14
C TRP A 52 3.78 5.69 12.22
N ALA A 53 3.56 5.80 10.92
CA ALA A 53 4.59 5.70 9.90
C ALA A 53 4.62 6.92 8.99
N TYR A 54 5.82 7.34 8.58
CA TYR A 54 6.01 8.40 7.60
C TYR A 54 6.47 7.82 6.25
N TRP A 55 5.67 8.02 5.23
CA TRP A 55 5.95 7.60 3.87
C TRP A 55 6.55 8.75 3.08
N VAL A 56 7.75 8.55 2.57
CA VAL A 56 8.55 9.59 1.93
C VAL A 56 8.95 9.15 0.54
N CYS A 57 8.45 9.84 -0.49
CA CYS A 57 9.02 9.74 -1.82
C CYS A 57 10.36 10.47 -1.82
N GLU A 58 11.48 9.73 -1.80
CA GLU A 58 12.81 10.31 -1.71
C GLU A 58 13.18 11.19 -2.91
N ASP A 59 12.57 10.91 -4.07
CA ASP A 59 12.82 11.68 -5.29
C ASP A 59 12.18 13.09 -5.26
N TRP A 60 11.33 13.35 -4.26
CA TRP A 60 10.80 14.69 -3.98
C TRP A 60 11.70 15.53 -3.09
N ILE A 61 12.77 14.95 -2.54
CA ILE A 61 13.74 15.68 -1.71
C ILE A 61 14.90 16.09 -2.60
N ASP A 62 15.26 17.37 -2.55
CA ASP A 62 16.45 17.90 -3.24
C ASP A 62 17.67 17.03 -2.97
N PRO A 63 18.53 16.73 -3.96
CA PRO A 63 19.67 15.83 -3.80
C PRO A 63 20.64 16.20 -2.67
N GLN A 64 20.80 17.47 -2.32
CA GLN A 64 21.66 17.90 -1.19
C GLN A 64 20.98 17.64 0.15
N ALA A 65 19.69 17.98 0.28
CA ALA A 65 18.90 17.69 1.47
C ALA A 65 18.74 16.18 1.70
N ARG A 66 18.57 15.39 0.63
CA ARG A 66 18.45 13.93 0.68
C ARG A 66 19.66 13.22 1.25
N LYS A 67 20.89 13.72 1.05
CA LYS A 67 22.11 13.13 1.64
C LYS A 67 22.07 13.07 3.17
N ARG A 68 21.28 13.91 3.81
CA ARG A 68 21.15 14.00 5.27
C ARG A 68 19.74 13.63 5.76
N SER A 69 18.82 13.33 4.87
CA SER A 69 17.42 13.11 5.22
C SER A 69 17.27 12.00 6.26
N ARG A 70 17.91 10.84 6.04
CA ARG A 70 17.85 9.71 6.98
C ARG A 70 18.26 10.11 8.38
N ARG A 71 19.42 10.79 8.54
CA ARG A 71 19.89 11.27 9.84
C ARG A 71 18.93 12.28 10.46
N LEU A 72 18.28 13.09 9.62
CA LEU A 72 17.31 14.06 10.10
C LEU A 72 16.07 13.39 10.67
N PHE A 73 15.55 12.35 10.00
CA PHE A 73 14.46 11.53 10.53
C PHE A 73 14.86 10.84 11.85
N GLU A 74 16.04 10.20 11.90
CA GLU A 74 16.56 9.51 13.08
C GLU A 74 16.75 10.45 14.27
N ASN A 75 17.22 11.67 14.06
CA ASN A 75 17.37 12.70 15.11
C ASN A 75 16.02 13.14 15.72
N HIS A 76 14.91 12.85 15.05
CA HIS A 76 13.56 13.14 15.52
C HIS A 76 12.80 11.87 15.94
N GLY A 77 13.51 10.77 16.22
CA GLY A 77 12.92 9.52 16.71
C GLY A 77 12.32 8.59 15.66
N LEU A 78 12.41 8.96 14.38
CA LEU A 78 11.85 8.17 13.29
C LEU A 78 12.92 7.27 12.66
N ARG A 79 12.73 5.95 12.71
CA ARG A 79 13.68 4.97 12.17
C ARG A 79 13.22 4.43 10.84
N LEU A 80 14.16 4.27 9.90
CA LEU A 80 13.87 3.64 8.62
C LEU A 80 13.45 2.18 8.83
N SER A 81 12.19 1.87 8.50
CA SER A 81 11.63 0.52 8.60
C SER A 81 11.79 -0.27 7.31
N THR A 82 11.57 0.38 6.17
CA THR A 82 11.68 -0.26 4.85
C THR A 82 11.86 0.77 3.74
N GLU A 83 12.42 0.31 2.63
CA GLU A 83 12.47 1.04 1.36
C GLU A 83 11.76 0.22 0.29
N LEU A 84 10.86 0.84 -0.44
CA LEU A 84 10.01 0.20 -1.42
C LEU A 84 10.15 0.89 -2.78
N PRO A 85 10.39 0.16 -3.87
CA PRO A 85 10.28 0.73 -5.19
C PRO A 85 8.82 1.13 -5.47
N GLY A 86 8.62 2.39 -5.82
CA GLY A 86 7.38 2.89 -6.40
C GLY A 86 7.34 2.52 -7.87
N MET A 87 6.36 1.73 -8.27
CA MET A 87 6.30 1.17 -9.62
C MET A 87 5.05 1.64 -10.36
N ILE A 88 5.17 1.75 -11.68
CA ILE A 88 4.10 2.15 -12.58
C ILE A 88 4.02 1.23 -13.79
N ALA A 89 2.80 0.98 -14.25
CA ALA A 89 2.53 0.36 -15.54
C ALA A 89 1.46 1.18 -16.29
N ASP A 90 1.78 1.64 -17.49
CA ASP A 90 0.80 2.30 -18.36
C ASP A 90 -0.17 1.29 -18.99
N ARG A 91 0.27 0.04 -19.14
CA ARG A 91 -0.55 -1.12 -19.51
C ARG A 91 -0.06 -2.38 -18.82
N ILE A 92 -0.95 -3.31 -18.55
CA ILE A 92 -0.58 -4.62 -18.01
C ILE A 92 -0.28 -5.57 -19.18
N LEU A 93 0.95 -6.12 -19.19
CA LEU A 93 1.36 -7.10 -20.18
C LEU A 93 0.62 -8.44 -20.01
N PRO A 94 0.41 -9.21 -21.07
CA PRO A 94 -0.14 -10.56 -20.98
C PRO A 94 0.64 -11.45 -20.02
N PRO A 95 0.02 -12.45 -19.38
CA PRO A 95 0.72 -13.38 -18.51
C PRO A 95 1.74 -14.21 -19.31
N VAL A 96 2.94 -14.41 -18.74
CA VAL A 96 4.02 -15.20 -19.37
C VAL A 96 3.70 -16.70 -19.38
N LYS A 97 2.88 -17.16 -18.43
CA LYS A 97 2.43 -18.55 -18.30
C LYS A 97 0.92 -18.58 -18.13
N PRO A 98 0.25 -19.68 -18.49
CA PRO A 98 -1.16 -19.85 -18.17
C PRO A 98 -1.40 -19.63 -16.67
N LEU A 99 -2.42 -18.86 -16.36
CA LEU A 99 -2.82 -18.60 -14.97
C LEU A 99 -3.69 -19.74 -14.46
N PRO A 100 -3.64 -20.03 -13.16
CA PRO A 100 -4.52 -21.03 -12.56
C PRO A 100 -5.98 -20.61 -12.67
N HIS A 101 -6.85 -21.61 -12.69
CA HIS A 101 -8.28 -21.35 -12.50
C HIS A 101 -8.49 -20.85 -11.06
N ILE A 102 -9.20 -19.74 -10.92
CA ILE A 102 -9.51 -19.13 -9.62
C ILE A 102 -10.83 -18.36 -9.73
N ASP A 103 -11.72 -18.58 -8.76
CA ASP A 103 -12.89 -17.74 -8.60
C ASP A 103 -12.49 -16.46 -7.84
N VAL A 104 -12.82 -15.28 -8.38
CA VAL A 104 -12.47 -14.00 -7.78
C VAL A 104 -13.73 -13.24 -7.43
N GLN A 105 -13.93 -13.01 -6.15
CA GLN A 105 -15.10 -12.35 -5.60
C GLN A 105 -14.71 -11.00 -4.99
N ARG A 106 -15.54 -9.98 -5.25
CA ARG A 106 -15.43 -8.69 -4.59
C ARG A 106 -15.85 -8.82 -3.13
N VAL A 107 -15.13 -8.17 -2.23
CA VAL A 107 -15.49 -8.15 -0.81
C VAL A 107 -16.76 -7.31 -0.62
N ARG A 108 -17.87 -7.99 -0.33
CA ARG A 108 -19.20 -7.37 -0.14
C ARG A 108 -20.08 -8.09 0.90
N SER A 109 -19.64 -9.24 1.38
CA SER A 109 -20.35 -10.05 2.38
C SER A 109 -19.47 -10.33 3.58
N ALA A 110 -20.05 -10.71 4.71
CA ALA A 110 -19.30 -11.12 5.90
C ALA A 110 -18.28 -12.22 5.59
N ALA A 111 -18.66 -13.22 4.80
CA ALA A 111 -17.75 -14.31 4.42
C ALA A 111 -16.52 -13.84 3.61
N THR A 112 -16.73 -12.95 2.63
CA THR A 112 -15.61 -12.41 1.83
C THR A 112 -14.77 -11.43 2.64
N TRP A 113 -15.37 -10.71 3.59
CA TRP A 113 -14.67 -9.82 4.51
C TRP A 113 -13.80 -10.62 5.51
N ASP A 114 -14.34 -11.68 6.12
CA ASP A 114 -13.58 -12.56 7.01
C ASP A 114 -12.38 -13.17 6.27
N ALA A 115 -12.61 -13.74 5.09
CA ALA A 115 -11.54 -14.32 4.26
C ALA A 115 -10.45 -13.30 3.90
N PHE A 116 -10.85 -12.06 3.57
CA PHE A 116 -9.90 -10.97 3.30
C PHE A 116 -9.05 -10.64 4.53
N CYS A 117 -9.67 -10.50 5.69
CA CYS A 117 -8.98 -10.18 6.93
C CYS A 117 -8.04 -11.32 7.39
N GLU A 118 -8.47 -12.56 7.27
CA GLU A 118 -7.66 -13.73 7.63
C GLU A 118 -6.42 -13.88 6.74
N ILE A 119 -6.58 -13.79 5.42
CA ILE A 119 -5.45 -13.82 4.49
C ILE A 119 -4.49 -12.67 4.77
N GLY A 120 -5.00 -11.45 4.97
CA GLY A 120 -4.19 -10.29 5.27
C GLY A 120 -3.42 -10.44 6.59
N SER A 121 -4.09 -10.89 7.65
CA SER A 121 -3.48 -11.16 8.95
C SER A 121 -2.30 -12.13 8.84
N VAL A 122 -2.51 -13.27 8.19
CA VAL A 122 -1.46 -14.30 8.00
C VAL A 122 -0.30 -13.78 7.16
N CYS A 123 -0.59 -13.13 6.03
CA CYS A 123 0.44 -12.75 5.06
C CYS A 123 1.25 -11.52 5.48
N PHE A 124 0.67 -10.59 6.23
CA PHE A 124 1.34 -9.40 6.73
C PHE A 124 1.82 -9.52 8.17
N HIS A 125 1.61 -10.68 8.80
CA HIS A 125 2.00 -10.95 10.20
C HIS A 125 1.41 -9.93 11.18
N VAL A 126 0.16 -9.56 10.98
CA VAL A 126 -0.60 -8.61 11.80
C VAL A 126 -1.67 -9.40 12.58
N PRO A 127 -1.85 -9.17 13.88
CA PRO A 127 -2.93 -9.79 14.63
C PRO A 127 -4.28 -9.61 13.93
N LEU A 128 -5.06 -10.68 13.82
CA LEU A 128 -6.35 -10.65 13.11
C LEU A 128 -7.31 -9.59 13.68
N THR A 129 -7.28 -9.39 15.00
CA THR A 129 -8.07 -8.36 15.67
C THR A 129 -7.74 -6.95 15.17
N TRP A 130 -6.46 -6.63 14.97
CA TRP A 130 -6.03 -5.33 14.45
C TRP A 130 -6.38 -5.17 12.97
N PHE A 131 -6.25 -6.26 12.20
CA PHE A 131 -6.61 -6.25 10.78
C PHE A 131 -8.12 -6.02 10.62
N ARG A 132 -8.94 -6.69 11.44
CA ARG A 132 -10.39 -6.49 11.47
C ARG A 132 -10.78 -5.09 11.91
N GLU A 133 -10.16 -4.54 12.96
CA GLU A 133 -10.40 -3.17 13.46
C GLU A 133 -10.27 -2.13 12.34
N VAL A 134 -9.24 -2.26 11.49
CA VAL A 134 -9.02 -1.34 10.35
C VAL A 134 -10.12 -1.46 9.31
N PHE A 135 -10.50 -2.69 8.97
CA PHE A 135 -11.44 -2.99 7.89
C PHE A 135 -12.90 -3.13 8.36
N ASP A 136 -13.20 -2.90 9.64
CA ASP A 136 -14.56 -2.79 10.18
C ASP A 136 -15.16 -1.37 10.04
N ASN A 137 -14.50 -0.52 9.28
CA ASN A 137 -14.92 0.85 9.06
C ASN A 137 -15.43 1.04 7.63
N ASP A 138 -16.71 1.34 7.46
CA ASP A 138 -17.35 1.55 6.15
C ASP A 138 -16.61 2.59 5.28
N ALA A 139 -16.05 3.64 5.89
CA ALA A 139 -15.28 4.66 5.18
C ALA A 139 -14.03 4.12 4.48
N VAL A 140 -13.49 2.99 4.91
CA VAL A 140 -12.39 2.30 4.22
C VAL A 140 -12.90 1.69 2.91
N TRP A 141 -14.06 1.06 2.95
CA TRP A 141 -14.66 0.35 1.79
C TRP A 141 -15.16 1.29 0.70
N ASP A 142 -15.46 2.54 1.03
CA ASP A 142 -15.78 3.58 0.04
C ASP A 142 -14.59 3.88 -0.89
N ARG A 143 -13.38 3.65 -0.42
CA ARG A 143 -12.12 3.93 -1.13
C ARG A 143 -11.42 2.68 -1.65
N PHE A 144 -11.51 1.58 -0.91
CA PHE A 144 -10.87 0.30 -1.22
C PHE A 144 -11.86 -0.66 -1.86
N VAL A 145 -11.62 -1.00 -3.11
CA VAL A 145 -12.33 -2.10 -3.77
C VAL A 145 -11.47 -3.34 -3.64
N SER A 146 -11.83 -4.24 -2.73
CA SER A 146 -11.04 -5.42 -2.43
C SER A 146 -11.64 -6.69 -3.02
N PHE A 147 -10.77 -7.65 -3.30
CA PHE A 147 -11.11 -8.92 -3.92
C PHE A 147 -10.44 -10.08 -3.17
N VAL A 148 -11.15 -11.20 -3.09
CA VAL A 148 -10.64 -12.49 -2.60
C VAL A 148 -10.69 -13.49 -3.74
N GLY A 149 -9.62 -14.22 -3.92
CA GLY A 149 -9.52 -15.33 -4.85
C GLY A 149 -9.68 -16.66 -4.14
N TYR A 150 -10.55 -17.53 -4.69
CA TYR A 150 -10.86 -18.85 -4.17
C TYR A 150 -10.36 -19.92 -5.15
N ALA A 151 -9.57 -20.85 -4.66
CA ALA A 151 -9.12 -22.04 -5.38
C ALA A 151 -9.76 -23.26 -4.73
N ASP A 152 -10.47 -24.06 -5.52
CA ASP A 152 -11.21 -25.25 -5.03
C ASP A 152 -12.16 -24.95 -3.86
N GLY A 153 -12.75 -23.75 -3.86
CA GLY A 153 -13.66 -23.27 -2.82
C GLY A 153 -12.99 -22.61 -1.60
N GLU A 154 -11.66 -22.72 -1.48
CA GLU A 154 -10.89 -22.16 -0.35
C GLU A 154 -10.31 -20.78 -0.69
N PRO A 155 -10.38 -19.80 0.23
CA PRO A 155 -9.80 -18.47 0.01
C PRO A 155 -8.27 -18.55 0.10
N VAL A 156 -7.58 -18.08 -0.96
CA VAL A 156 -6.11 -18.25 -1.07
C VAL A 156 -5.34 -16.96 -1.32
N SER A 157 -5.99 -15.93 -1.87
CA SER A 157 -5.28 -14.70 -2.25
C SER A 157 -6.19 -13.48 -2.22
N THR A 158 -5.61 -12.30 -1.99
CA THR A 158 -6.32 -11.01 -1.98
C THR A 158 -5.64 -9.98 -2.86
N THR A 159 -6.40 -8.96 -3.24
CA THR A 159 -5.90 -7.69 -3.75
C THR A 159 -6.90 -6.58 -3.46
N SER A 160 -6.41 -5.37 -3.24
CA SER A 160 -7.23 -4.17 -3.07
C SER A 160 -6.86 -3.14 -4.12
N ILE A 161 -7.86 -2.42 -4.60
CA ILE A 161 -7.72 -1.37 -5.61
C ILE A 161 -8.22 -0.05 -5.03
N VAL A 162 -7.45 1.02 -5.23
CA VAL A 162 -7.83 2.39 -4.94
C VAL A 162 -7.72 3.21 -6.23
N SER A 163 -8.76 3.93 -6.59
CA SER A 163 -8.73 4.81 -7.77
C SER A 163 -8.70 6.26 -7.34
N GLY A 164 -7.77 7.04 -7.87
CA GLY A 164 -7.65 8.47 -7.58
C GLY A 164 -6.59 9.13 -8.45
N ALA A 165 -6.65 10.44 -8.60
CA ALA A 165 -5.69 11.24 -9.36
C ALA A 165 -5.36 10.70 -10.78
N GLY A 166 -6.33 10.07 -11.44
CA GLY A 166 -6.16 9.51 -12.79
C GLY A 166 -5.35 8.21 -12.84
N VAL A 167 -5.14 7.54 -11.72
CA VAL A 167 -4.43 6.25 -11.63
C VAL A 167 -5.18 5.22 -10.80
N ILE A 168 -4.85 3.97 -10.98
CA ILE A 168 -5.27 2.83 -10.16
C ILE A 168 -4.11 2.41 -9.27
N GLY A 169 -4.27 2.53 -7.95
CA GLY A 169 -3.32 1.99 -6.97
C GLY A 169 -3.68 0.56 -6.59
N VAL A 170 -2.69 -0.33 -6.50
CA VAL A 170 -2.86 -1.73 -6.07
C VAL A 170 -2.22 -1.92 -4.71
N TYR A 171 -2.99 -2.49 -3.79
CA TYR A 171 -2.62 -2.70 -2.38
C TYR A 171 -3.07 -4.09 -1.89
N ASN A 172 -2.61 -4.48 -0.72
CA ASN A 172 -3.02 -5.71 -0.04
C ASN A 172 -2.95 -6.96 -0.93
N VAL A 173 -1.94 -7.01 -1.82
CA VAL A 173 -1.70 -8.20 -2.63
C VAL A 173 -1.05 -9.25 -1.74
N ALA A 174 -1.82 -10.26 -1.39
CA ALA A 174 -1.41 -11.32 -0.50
C ALA A 174 -1.80 -12.69 -1.08
N THR A 175 -1.01 -13.71 -0.77
CA THR A 175 -1.32 -15.11 -1.10
C THR A 175 -0.83 -15.97 0.05
N LEU A 176 -1.70 -16.81 0.60
CA LEU A 176 -1.40 -17.71 1.71
C LEU A 176 -0.15 -18.55 1.42
N PRO A 177 0.73 -18.80 2.42
CA PRO A 177 2.01 -19.49 2.22
C PRO A 177 1.90 -20.80 1.44
N GLY A 178 0.91 -21.64 1.73
CA GLY A 178 0.65 -22.92 1.04
C GLY A 178 0.19 -22.78 -0.42
N SER A 179 -0.20 -21.57 -0.85
CA SER A 179 -0.72 -21.28 -2.19
C SER A 179 0.20 -20.38 -3.02
N GLN A 180 1.33 -19.95 -2.46
CA GLN A 180 2.31 -19.10 -3.15
C GLN A 180 2.97 -19.80 -4.36
N ARG A 181 3.51 -18.98 -5.28
CA ARG A 181 4.24 -19.43 -6.49
C ARG A 181 3.42 -20.26 -7.47
N ARG A 182 2.11 -20.36 -7.28
CA ARG A 182 1.16 -21.04 -8.16
C ARG A 182 0.42 -20.10 -9.13
N GLY A 183 0.74 -18.78 -9.08
CA GLY A 183 0.13 -17.77 -9.96
C GLY A 183 -1.17 -17.15 -9.45
N PHE A 184 -1.65 -17.53 -8.27
CA PHE A 184 -2.94 -17.04 -7.74
C PHE A 184 -2.95 -15.52 -7.50
N GLY A 185 -1.90 -14.95 -6.89
CA GLY A 185 -1.80 -13.51 -6.68
C GLY A 185 -1.86 -12.70 -7.98
N GLU A 186 -1.17 -13.18 -9.04
CA GLU A 186 -1.25 -12.57 -10.36
C GLU A 186 -2.66 -12.69 -10.96
N ALA A 187 -3.29 -13.84 -10.84
CA ALA A 187 -4.62 -14.09 -11.38
C ALA A 187 -5.69 -13.20 -10.73
N VAL A 188 -5.67 -13.07 -9.38
CA VAL A 188 -6.59 -12.19 -8.64
C VAL A 188 -6.37 -10.74 -9.03
N MET A 189 -5.12 -10.27 -9.03
CA MET A 189 -4.78 -8.91 -9.40
C MET A 189 -5.23 -8.56 -10.82
N ARG A 190 -5.01 -9.44 -11.79
CA ARG A 190 -5.45 -9.21 -13.20
C ARG A 190 -6.97 -9.13 -13.34
N LYS A 191 -7.71 -10.01 -12.67
CA LYS A 191 -9.18 -9.97 -12.67
C LYS A 191 -9.70 -8.70 -12.03
N ALA A 192 -9.16 -8.32 -10.85
CA ALA A 192 -9.50 -7.07 -10.18
C ALA A 192 -9.23 -5.83 -11.04
N LEU A 193 -8.04 -5.77 -11.66
CA LEU A 193 -7.69 -4.66 -12.56
C LEU A 193 -8.59 -4.60 -13.79
N ALA A 194 -8.95 -5.73 -14.38
CA ALA A 194 -9.84 -5.77 -15.54
C ALA A 194 -11.24 -5.23 -15.19
N GLU A 195 -11.78 -5.60 -14.02
CA GLU A 195 -13.07 -5.10 -13.54
C GLU A 195 -13.04 -3.59 -13.31
N ILE A 196 -12.05 -3.10 -12.54
CA ILE A 196 -11.96 -1.68 -12.18
C ILE A 196 -11.66 -0.79 -13.40
N ARG A 197 -10.82 -1.23 -14.32
CA ARG A 197 -10.56 -0.52 -15.57
C ARG A 197 -11.82 -0.34 -16.40
N LYS A 198 -12.64 -1.39 -16.51
CA LYS A 198 -13.94 -1.31 -17.17
C LYS A 198 -14.89 -0.34 -16.49
N GLU A 199 -14.90 -0.29 -15.16
CA GLU A 199 -15.74 0.61 -14.38
C GLU A 199 -15.28 2.08 -14.43
N ARG A 200 -13.97 2.32 -14.42
CA ARG A 200 -13.38 3.65 -14.21
C ARG A 200 -12.77 4.29 -15.46
N GLY A 201 -12.50 3.52 -16.52
CA GLY A 201 -11.84 4.02 -17.73
C GLY A 201 -10.38 4.48 -17.50
N VAL A 202 -9.71 3.98 -16.45
CA VAL A 202 -8.35 4.35 -16.09
C VAL A 202 -7.41 3.19 -16.40
N GLU A 203 -6.34 3.43 -17.16
CA GLU A 203 -5.39 2.40 -17.59
C GLU A 203 -4.13 2.33 -16.72
N ARG A 204 -3.64 3.49 -16.28
CA ARG A 204 -2.39 3.59 -15.54
C ARG A 204 -2.51 3.01 -14.14
N VAL A 205 -1.59 2.11 -13.80
CA VAL A 205 -1.57 1.40 -12.52
C VAL A 205 -0.28 1.71 -11.78
N ILE A 206 -0.38 1.94 -10.48
CA ILE A 206 0.75 2.17 -9.58
C ILE A 206 0.70 1.20 -8.39
N LEU A 207 1.87 0.93 -7.81
CA LEU A 207 2.01 0.19 -6.55
C LEU A 207 3.37 0.50 -5.90
N GLN A 208 3.53 0.13 -4.62
CA GLN A 208 4.81 -0.02 -3.96
C GLN A 208 5.08 -1.51 -3.79
N SER A 209 6.24 -1.96 -4.29
CA SER A 209 6.58 -3.39 -4.27
C SER A 209 7.42 -3.76 -3.06
N THR A 210 7.08 -4.89 -2.44
CA THR A 210 8.03 -5.59 -1.58
C THR A 210 9.07 -6.34 -2.43
N PRO A 211 10.24 -6.72 -1.88
CA PRO A 211 11.22 -7.55 -2.60
C PRO A 211 10.63 -8.84 -3.17
N ALA A 212 9.68 -9.45 -2.45
CA ALA A 212 9.02 -10.69 -2.87
C ALA A 212 8.11 -10.48 -4.11
N GLY A 213 7.50 -9.31 -4.26
CA GLY A 213 6.60 -8.97 -5.36
C GLY A 213 7.30 -8.47 -6.63
N LEU A 214 8.50 -7.92 -6.50
CA LEU A 214 9.19 -7.16 -7.55
C LEU A 214 9.19 -7.89 -8.92
N LYS A 215 9.69 -9.12 -8.95
CA LYS A 215 9.78 -9.92 -10.18
C LYS A 215 8.39 -10.22 -10.80
N LEU A 216 7.35 -10.31 -10.01
CA LEU A 216 5.99 -10.48 -10.51
C LEU A 216 5.55 -9.21 -11.23
N TYR A 217 5.72 -8.07 -10.61
CA TYR A 217 5.28 -6.79 -11.17
C TYR A 217 6.07 -6.40 -12.41
N GLU A 218 7.39 -6.63 -12.44
CA GLU A 218 8.20 -6.45 -13.65
C GLU A 218 7.65 -7.27 -14.84
N ARG A 219 7.34 -8.56 -14.62
CA ARG A 219 6.74 -9.40 -15.68
C ARG A 219 5.35 -8.91 -16.12
N MET A 220 4.62 -8.26 -15.23
CA MET A 220 3.32 -7.66 -15.56
C MET A 220 3.44 -6.32 -16.30
N GLY A 221 4.66 -5.80 -16.50
CA GLY A 221 4.92 -4.56 -17.22
C GLY A 221 5.13 -3.33 -16.32
N PHE A 222 5.25 -3.54 -15.02
CA PHE A 222 5.61 -2.45 -14.11
C PHE A 222 7.11 -2.12 -14.20
N ARG A 223 7.44 -0.85 -14.09
CA ARG A 223 8.80 -0.33 -13.98
C ARG A 223 8.92 0.55 -12.75
N GLU A 224 10.07 0.53 -12.11
CA GLU A 224 10.37 1.45 -11.01
C GLU A 224 10.47 2.89 -11.53
N VAL A 225 9.87 3.83 -10.79
CA VAL A 225 9.88 5.26 -11.13
C VAL A 225 10.14 6.14 -9.91
N ALA A 226 10.10 5.58 -8.71
CA ALA A 226 10.33 6.32 -7.48
C ALA A 226 10.85 5.39 -6.38
N ARG A 227 11.51 5.97 -5.39
CA ARG A 227 11.87 5.29 -4.13
C ARG A 227 11.03 5.85 -2.99
N VAL A 228 10.39 4.94 -2.27
CA VAL A 228 9.57 5.28 -1.12
C VAL A 228 10.22 4.71 0.14
N ALA A 229 10.70 5.58 0.99
CA ALA A 229 11.20 5.24 2.31
C ALA A 229 10.05 5.33 3.33
N VAL A 230 9.95 4.34 4.21
CA VAL A 230 8.97 4.32 5.31
C VAL A 230 9.73 4.39 6.63
N TYR A 231 9.45 5.42 7.40
CA TYR A 231 10.01 5.62 8.73
C TYR A 231 8.93 5.37 9.77
N SER A 232 9.28 4.76 10.89
CA SER A 232 8.37 4.48 12.01
C SER A 232 8.85 5.19 13.29
N SER A 233 7.90 5.62 14.09
CA SER A 233 8.13 6.15 15.44
C SER A 233 8.47 5.05 16.42
#